data_9d230f7ac7412fb196e7aa41aa12ffe1
#
_entry.id   9d230f7ac7412fb196e7aa41aa12ffe1
#
_cell.length_a   1.000
_cell.length_b   1.000
_cell.length_c   1.000
_cell.angle_alpha   90.00
_cell.angle_beta   90.00
_cell.angle_gamma   90.00
#
_symmetry.space_group_name_H-M   'P 1'
#
loop_
_entity.id
_entity.type
_entity.pdbx_description
1 polymer ?
#
loop_
_entity_poly.entity_id
_entity_poly.type
_entity_poly.pdbx_seq_one_letter_code
_entity_poly.pdbx_strand_id
1 'polypeptide(L)'
;YGGMRYTSVASTNVSWEVSTKQDLGIDFSFFDDKLSGSIDYFHERREGIYMERNYLPWVASLGTWTEYKDGKANEKDIHPYANVGIVEARGFDGNLSFRHKIDKVDLTIRGNMTYSKNEILERDEENTVYWYKMQEGHRVDQAMGLVALGLFKDYEEIRNWPKQFGDVMPGDIKYKDINGDGVIDDNDKVAIGATKKPNFTYGFGVSAKWKGLDVNVHFQGVGKSTYFINGSTVYMFSGGNSDGDGWGNVMKEMAEGNRWILGVNEDPNAEYPRLTYGKNDNNNRASTYWLRNGAYLRLKTLDIGYTLPASLVRKAHMNTVRIFFTGTNLLTFSKFKLWDPEMGSSTGKSYPLNKTLSLGVSVNL
;
A
#
# COMPACT_ATOMS: atom_id res chain seq x y z
N TYR A 1 -15.43 -22.81 36.80
CA TYR A 1 -15.98 -23.92 36.02
C TYR A 1 -15.83 -23.61 34.55
N GLY A 2 -14.96 -24.37 33.86
CA GLY A 2 -14.81 -24.27 32.40
C GLY A 2 -15.95 -25.02 31.74
N GLY A 3 -16.97 -24.32 31.27
CA GLY A 3 -18.02 -24.87 30.44
C GLY A 3 -17.58 -24.99 28.97
N MET A 4 -18.09 -25.98 28.23
CA MET A 4 -17.99 -26.02 26.79
C MET A 4 -18.95 -24.99 26.16
N ARG A 5 -18.47 -24.23 25.18
CA ARG A 5 -19.29 -23.29 24.39
C ARG A 5 -18.93 -23.39 22.91
N TYR A 6 -19.86 -23.04 22.07
CA TYR A 6 -19.60 -22.86 20.65
C TYR A 6 -18.92 -21.51 20.42
N THR A 7 -17.83 -21.49 19.70
CA THR A 7 -17.13 -20.28 19.24
C THR A 7 -17.25 -20.09 17.75
N SER A 8 -17.66 -21.14 17.04
CA SER A 8 -17.93 -21.14 15.60
C SER A 8 -18.91 -22.25 15.28
N VAL A 9 -19.61 -22.12 14.16
CA VAL A 9 -20.49 -23.15 13.62
C VAL A 9 -19.88 -23.73 12.37
N ALA A 10 -19.84 -25.06 12.31
CA ALA A 10 -19.34 -25.76 11.14
C ALA A 10 -20.28 -25.54 9.95
N SER A 11 -19.70 -25.25 8.79
CA SER A 11 -20.44 -25.29 7.53
C SER A 11 -20.61 -26.73 7.06
N THR A 12 -21.83 -27.13 6.75
CA THR A 12 -22.14 -28.45 6.23
C THR A 12 -21.87 -28.58 4.73
N ASN A 13 -21.79 -27.49 4.00
CA ASN A 13 -21.70 -27.44 2.55
C ASN A 13 -20.43 -26.69 2.09
N VAL A 14 -19.27 -27.10 2.62
CA VAL A 14 -18.00 -26.53 2.18
C VAL A 14 -17.65 -27.10 0.81
N SER A 15 -17.37 -26.22 -0.15
CA SER A 15 -16.87 -26.54 -1.47
C SER A 15 -15.56 -25.84 -1.78
N TRP A 16 -14.91 -26.24 -2.85
CA TRP A 16 -13.73 -25.53 -3.33
C TRP A 16 -14.11 -24.21 -4.01
N GLU A 17 -13.25 -23.20 -3.83
CA GLU A 17 -13.29 -22.01 -4.67
C GLU A 17 -12.92 -22.37 -6.11
N VAL A 18 -13.63 -21.81 -7.07
CA VAL A 18 -13.39 -22.02 -8.50
C VAL A 18 -12.86 -20.73 -9.10
N SER A 19 -11.71 -20.81 -9.77
CA SER A 19 -11.15 -19.70 -10.52
C SER A 19 -11.17 -19.99 -12.01
N THR A 20 -11.95 -19.20 -12.76
CA THR A 20 -11.97 -19.21 -14.23
C THR A 20 -11.03 -18.11 -14.72
N LYS A 21 -10.00 -18.51 -15.49
CA LYS A 21 -8.99 -17.62 -16.03
C LYS A 21 -9.04 -17.60 -17.54
N GLN A 22 -8.90 -16.42 -18.09
CA GLN A 22 -8.78 -16.15 -19.51
C GLN A 22 -7.52 -15.30 -19.71
N ASP A 23 -6.72 -15.67 -20.70
CA ASP A 23 -5.50 -14.98 -21.03
C ASP A 23 -5.40 -14.86 -22.56
N LEU A 24 -5.07 -13.66 -23.04
CA LEU A 24 -4.86 -13.36 -24.44
C LEU A 24 -3.56 -12.59 -24.58
N GLY A 25 -2.53 -13.29 -25.12
CA GLY A 25 -1.21 -12.73 -25.30
C GLY A 25 -0.82 -12.56 -26.77
N ILE A 26 0.01 -11.56 -27.03
CA ILE A 26 0.66 -11.32 -28.32
C ILE A 26 2.14 -11.15 -28.07
N ASP A 27 2.94 -12.05 -28.66
CA ASP A 27 4.37 -11.89 -28.78
C ASP A 27 4.72 -11.31 -30.15
N PHE A 28 5.64 -10.38 -30.16
CA PHE A 28 6.07 -9.75 -31.43
C PHE A 28 7.58 -9.53 -31.47
N SER A 29 8.11 -9.61 -32.69
CA SER A 29 9.48 -9.23 -33.01
C SER A 29 9.50 -8.51 -34.36
N PHE A 30 10.16 -7.36 -34.40
CA PHE A 30 10.26 -6.50 -35.57
C PHE A 30 11.71 -6.10 -35.82
N PHE A 31 12.01 -5.79 -37.07
CA PHE A 31 13.30 -5.23 -37.51
C PHE A 31 14.50 -6.15 -37.23
N ASP A 32 14.42 -7.44 -37.55
CA ASP A 32 15.45 -8.44 -37.28
C ASP A 32 15.76 -8.51 -35.75
N ASP A 33 14.72 -8.69 -34.91
CA ASP A 33 14.78 -8.80 -33.47
C ASP A 33 15.33 -7.55 -32.76
N LYS A 34 15.37 -6.40 -33.40
CA LYS A 34 15.74 -5.15 -32.75
C LYS A 34 14.69 -4.67 -31.76
N LEU A 35 13.42 -4.86 -32.08
CA LEU A 35 12.29 -4.56 -31.22
C LEU A 35 11.49 -5.82 -30.96
N SER A 36 11.47 -6.29 -29.73
CA SER A 36 10.71 -7.48 -29.32
C SER A 36 9.95 -7.21 -28.03
N GLY A 37 8.84 -7.90 -27.85
CA GLY A 37 8.04 -7.74 -26.65
C GLY A 37 6.86 -8.67 -26.62
N SER A 38 6.14 -8.64 -25.49
CA SER A 38 4.84 -9.27 -25.31
C SER A 38 3.86 -8.31 -24.67
N ILE A 39 2.58 -8.49 -24.95
CA ILE A 39 1.46 -7.83 -24.29
C ILE A 39 0.41 -8.89 -24.04
N ASP A 40 0.01 -9.04 -22.79
CA ASP A 40 -0.94 -10.03 -22.34
C ASP A 40 -2.11 -9.32 -21.62
N TYR A 41 -3.33 -9.66 -21.98
CA TYR A 41 -4.54 -9.30 -21.27
C TYR A 41 -5.03 -10.50 -20.49
N PHE A 42 -5.28 -10.33 -19.21
CA PHE A 42 -5.80 -11.38 -18.35
C PHE A 42 -7.11 -10.95 -17.68
N HIS A 43 -7.97 -11.95 -17.50
CA HIS A 43 -9.22 -11.84 -16.77
C HIS A 43 -9.38 -13.08 -15.90
N GLU A 44 -9.66 -12.88 -14.63
CA GLU A 44 -9.90 -13.95 -13.65
C GLU A 44 -11.22 -13.66 -12.94
N ARG A 45 -12.10 -14.64 -12.88
CA ARG A 45 -13.31 -14.63 -12.06
C ARG A 45 -13.22 -15.79 -11.07
N ARG A 46 -13.24 -15.45 -9.79
CA ARG A 46 -13.18 -16.39 -8.68
C ARG A 46 -14.53 -16.43 -7.98
N GLU A 47 -15.13 -17.60 -7.91
CA GLU A 47 -16.45 -17.83 -7.35
C GLU A 47 -16.38 -18.83 -6.18
N GLY A 48 -17.39 -18.78 -5.32
CA GLY A 48 -17.47 -19.65 -4.16
C GLY A 48 -16.38 -19.37 -3.13
N ILE A 49 -15.96 -18.11 -2.98
CA ILE A 49 -14.97 -17.74 -1.96
C ILE A 49 -15.56 -18.00 -0.58
N TYR A 50 -14.84 -18.81 0.20
CA TYR A 50 -15.25 -19.20 1.54
C TYR A 50 -15.04 -18.04 2.50
N MET A 51 -16.14 -17.50 3.03
CA MET A 51 -16.14 -16.33 3.88
C MET A 51 -17.15 -16.42 5.01
N GLU A 52 -16.96 -15.59 6.02
CA GLU A 52 -17.88 -15.42 7.13
C GLU A 52 -19.19 -14.79 6.63
N ARG A 53 -20.32 -15.37 7.04
CA ARG A 53 -21.67 -14.85 6.78
C ARG A 53 -21.96 -13.74 7.77
N ASN A 54 -21.88 -12.50 7.34
CA ASN A 54 -22.13 -11.32 8.19
C ASN A 54 -23.59 -10.87 8.17
N TYR A 55 -24.31 -11.19 7.09
CA TYR A 55 -25.74 -10.88 6.96
C TYR A 55 -26.57 -12.11 7.26
N LEU A 56 -27.00 -12.22 8.50
CA LEU A 56 -27.97 -13.21 8.95
C LEU A 56 -29.14 -12.47 9.63
N PRO A 57 -30.40 -12.85 9.33
CA PRO A 57 -31.51 -12.34 10.10
C PRO A 57 -31.26 -12.60 11.60
N TRP A 58 -31.53 -11.61 12.44
CA TRP A 58 -31.28 -11.74 13.90
C TRP A 58 -31.99 -12.96 14.52
N VAL A 59 -33.12 -13.37 13.95
CA VAL A 59 -33.85 -14.59 14.36
C VAL A 59 -33.06 -15.87 14.13
N ALA A 60 -32.05 -15.84 13.25
CA ALA A 60 -31.13 -16.95 13.01
C ALA A 60 -29.80 -16.79 13.78
N SER A 61 -29.74 -15.82 14.70
CA SER A 61 -28.55 -15.58 15.53
C SER A 61 -28.15 -16.84 16.27
N LEU A 62 -26.88 -17.20 16.12
CA LEU A 62 -26.26 -18.34 16.79
C LEU A 62 -25.76 -17.98 18.19
N GLY A 63 -26.02 -16.75 18.64
CA GLY A 63 -25.59 -16.20 19.91
C GLY A 63 -24.24 -15.50 19.84
N THR A 64 -23.83 -15.00 20.98
CA THR A 64 -22.54 -14.35 21.17
C THR A 64 -21.62 -15.20 22.05
N TRP A 65 -20.32 -14.99 21.92
CA TRP A 65 -19.36 -15.52 22.85
C TRP A 65 -18.42 -14.43 23.35
N THR A 66 -17.97 -14.54 24.58
CA THR A 66 -17.06 -13.56 25.18
C THR A 66 -15.62 -14.05 25.06
N GLU A 67 -14.80 -13.31 24.29
CA GLU A 67 -13.36 -13.50 24.26
C GLU A 67 -12.70 -12.63 25.32
N TYR A 68 -11.87 -13.23 26.15
CA TYR A 68 -11.05 -12.47 27.10
C TYR A 68 -9.66 -12.24 26.47
N LYS A 69 -9.37 -11.00 26.10
CA LYS A 69 -8.09 -10.60 25.57
C LYS A 69 -7.56 -9.41 26.36
N ASP A 70 -6.32 -9.52 26.83
CA ASP A 70 -5.64 -8.49 27.63
C ASP A 70 -6.46 -8.04 28.87
N GLY A 71 -7.16 -9.01 29.51
CA GLY A 71 -7.99 -8.77 30.67
C GLY A 71 -9.35 -8.10 30.42
N LYS A 72 -9.70 -7.86 29.15
CA LYS A 72 -11.00 -7.27 28.75
C LYS A 72 -11.89 -8.33 28.14
N ALA A 73 -13.16 -8.28 28.49
CA ALA A 73 -14.21 -9.11 27.89
C ALA A 73 -14.69 -8.44 26.60
N ASN A 74 -14.58 -9.14 25.48
CA ASN A 74 -15.11 -8.72 24.19
C ASN A 74 -16.18 -9.70 23.75
N GLU A 75 -17.42 -9.24 23.58
CA GLU A 75 -18.47 -10.03 22.96
C GLU A 75 -18.26 -10.11 21.44
N LYS A 76 -18.36 -11.33 20.94
CA LYS A 76 -18.30 -11.62 19.50
C LYS A 76 -19.51 -12.43 19.08
N ASP A 77 -20.15 -12.02 18.01
CA ASP A 77 -21.21 -12.80 17.38
C ASP A 77 -20.64 -14.07 16.74
N ILE A 78 -21.44 -15.12 16.78
CA ILE A 78 -21.11 -16.40 16.12
C ILE A 78 -21.68 -16.36 14.71
N HIS A 79 -20.80 -16.30 13.73
CA HIS A 79 -21.16 -16.33 12.31
C HIS A 79 -20.74 -17.65 11.66
N PRO A 80 -21.62 -18.29 10.88
CA PRO A 80 -21.23 -19.44 10.06
C PRO A 80 -20.42 -18.97 8.86
N TYR A 81 -19.69 -19.91 8.26
CA TYR A 81 -18.97 -19.68 7.01
C TYR A 81 -19.70 -20.35 5.84
N ALA A 82 -19.61 -19.77 4.65
CA ALA A 82 -20.15 -20.35 3.43
C ALA A 82 -19.35 -19.90 2.19
N ASN A 83 -19.50 -20.64 1.10
CA ASN A 83 -18.89 -20.32 -0.19
C ASN A 83 -19.81 -19.38 -0.98
N VAL A 84 -19.76 -18.08 -0.71
CA VAL A 84 -20.70 -17.07 -1.25
C VAL A 84 -20.05 -15.91 -1.98
N GLY A 85 -18.74 -15.70 -1.80
CA GLY A 85 -18.09 -14.55 -2.38
C GLY A 85 -17.70 -14.72 -3.85
N ILE A 86 -17.80 -13.63 -4.62
CA ILE A 86 -17.32 -13.55 -6.01
C ILE A 86 -16.44 -12.34 -6.17
N VAL A 87 -15.24 -12.55 -6.72
CA VAL A 87 -14.27 -11.49 -7.04
C VAL A 87 -13.81 -11.63 -8.47
N GLU A 88 -13.77 -10.52 -9.17
CA GLU A 88 -13.21 -10.40 -10.52
C GLU A 88 -11.88 -9.67 -10.48
N ALA A 89 -10.90 -10.11 -11.25
CA ALA A 89 -9.65 -9.41 -11.49
C ALA A 89 -9.37 -9.34 -12.98
N ARG A 90 -8.93 -8.19 -13.45
CA ARG A 90 -8.55 -7.97 -14.85
C ARG A 90 -7.39 -7.01 -14.97
N GLY A 91 -6.62 -7.19 -16.01
CA GLY A 91 -5.48 -6.34 -16.24
C GLY A 91 -4.73 -6.70 -17.50
N PHE A 92 -3.60 -6.08 -17.64
CA PHE A 92 -2.65 -6.40 -18.67
C PHE A 92 -1.23 -6.27 -18.12
N ASP A 93 -0.38 -7.10 -18.63
CA ASP A 93 1.04 -6.98 -18.44
C ASP A 93 1.76 -6.99 -19.80
N GLY A 94 3.02 -6.63 -19.77
CA GLY A 94 3.80 -6.61 -20.99
C GLY A 94 5.25 -6.27 -20.73
N ASN A 95 6.04 -6.62 -21.69
CA ASN A 95 7.45 -6.28 -21.75
C ASN A 95 7.84 -5.78 -23.15
N LEU A 96 8.86 -4.94 -23.18
CA LEU A 96 9.43 -4.39 -24.40
C LEU A 96 10.95 -4.39 -24.30
N SER A 97 11.62 -4.84 -25.34
CA SER A 97 13.07 -4.80 -25.47
C SER A 97 13.44 -4.22 -26.82
N PHE A 98 14.23 -3.17 -26.80
CA PHE A 98 14.82 -2.57 -28.01
C PHE A 98 16.33 -2.72 -27.98
N ARG A 99 16.90 -3.34 -29.01
CA ARG A 99 18.33 -3.57 -29.17
C ARG A 99 18.82 -2.86 -30.40
N HIS A 100 19.85 -2.07 -30.26
CA HIS A 100 20.42 -1.34 -31.36
C HIS A 100 21.94 -1.24 -31.23
N LYS A 101 22.64 -1.42 -32.34
CA LYS A 101 24.08 -1.24 -32.40
C LYS A 101 24.40 0.06 -33.12
N ILE A 102 25.06 0.97 -32.43
CA ILE A 102 25.49 2.27 -32.95
C ILE A 102 27.02 2.23 -33.01
N ASP A 103 27.58 2.03 -34.16
CA ASP A 103 29.02 1.82 -34.39
C ASP A 103 29.56 0.71 -33.46
N LYS A 104 30.29 1.06 -32.41
CA LYS A 104 30.89 0.15 -31.44
C LYS A 104 30.14 0.07 -30.11
N VAL A 105 28.98 0.69 -30.03
CA VAL A 105 28.13 0.68 -28.86
C VAL A 105 26.97 -0.29 -29.07
N ASP A 106 26.88 -1.33 -28.27
CA ASP A 106 25.70 -2.18 -28.18
C ASP A 106 24.76 -1.62 -27.12
N LEU A 107 23.59 -1.13 -27.53
CA LEU A 107 22.56 -0.53 -26.67
C LEU A 107 21.37 -1.47 -26.54
N THR A 108 20.89 -1.66 -25.32
CA THR A 108 19.63 -2.34 -25.04
C THR A 108 18.78 -1.48 -24.12
N ILE A 109 17.56 -1.17 -24.52
CA ILE A 109 16.54 -0.51 -23.71
C ILE A 109 15.46 -1.55 -23.44
N ARG A 110 15.03 -1.68 -22.20
CA ARG A 110 13.98 -2.64 -21.80
C ARG A 110 13.00 -1.99 -20.85
N GLY A 111 11.77 -2.41 -20.94
CA GLY A 111 10.70 -2.01 -20.05
C GLY A 111 9.74 -3.16 -19.81
N ASN A 112 9.11 -3.16 -18.66
CA ASN A 112 8.00 -4.04 -18.33
C ASN A 112 6.99 -3.29 -17.48
N MET A 113 5.74 -3.72 -17.57
CA MET A 113 4.67 -3.16 -16.76
C MET A 113 3.60 -4.20 -16.49
N THR A 114 2.95 -4.07 -15.35
CA THR A 114 1.75 -4.82 -15.00
C THR A 114 0.73 -3.86 -14.43
N TYR A 115 -0.47 -3.87 -14.97
CA TYR A 115 -1.63 -3.18 -14.42
C TYR A 115 -2.71 -4.21 -14.08
N SER A 116 -3.17 -4.21 -12.83
CA SER A 116 -4.24 -5.10 -12.38
C SER A 116 -5.25 -4.34 -11.52
N LYS A 117 -6.53 -4.59 -11.78
CA LYS A 117 -7.64 -4.12 -10.97
C LYS A 117 -8.51 -5.31 -10.60
N ASN A 118 -8.83 -5.45 -9.33
CA ASN A 118 -9.86 -6.38 -8.87
C ASN A 118 -11.11 -5.63 -8.41
N GLU A 119 -12.22 -6.35 -8.31
CA GLU A 119 -13.51 -5.83 -7.87
C GLU A 119 -14.29 -6.95 -7.17
N ILE A 120 -14.89 -6.64 -6.03
CA ILE A 120 -15.78 -7.54 -5.33
C ILE A 120 -17.14 -7.44 -6.03
N LEU A 121 -17.58 -8.53 -6.64
CA LEU A 121 -18.87 -8.58 -7.34
C LEU A 121 -20.00 -9.05 -6.42
N GLU A 122 -19.67 -9.94 -5.48
CA GLU A 122 -20.63 -10.46 -4.52
C GLU A 122 -19.94 -10.74 -3.19
N ARG A 123 -20.56 -10.27 -2.14
CA ARG A 123 -20.16 -10.47 -0.76
C ARG A 123 -21.39 -10.57 0.13
N ASP A 124 -21.31 -11.35 1.20
CA ASP A 124 -22.39 -11.41 2.18
C ASP A 124 -22.36 -10.17 3.06
N GLU A 125 -23.04 -9.11 2.60
CA GLU A 125 -23.14 -7.82 3.29
C GLU A 125 -24.58 -7.50 3.65
N GLU A 126 -24.74 -6.79 4.77
CA GLU A 126 -26.02 -6.26 5.17
C GLU A 126 -26.48 -5.19 4.16
N ASN A 127 -27.73 -5.30 3.72
CA ASN A 127 -28.33 -4.27 2.87
C ASN A 127 -28.58 -3.00 3.68
N THR A 128 -27.57 -2.14 3.71
CA THR A 128 -27.57 -0.89 4.49
C THR A 128 -28.20 0.26 3.69
N VAL A 129 -28.82 1.19 4.40
CA VAL A 129 -29.28 2.47 3.83
C VAL A 129 -28.10 3.27 3.24
N TYR A 130 -26.91 3.06 3.76
CA TYR A 130 -25.68 3.74 3.36
C TYR A 130 -24.92 2.91 2.31
N TRP A 131 -25.42 2.86 1.08
CA TRP A 131 -24.87 2.09 -0.04
C TRP A 131 -23.36 2.32 -0.26
N TYR A 132 -22.86 3.53 0.03
CA TYR A 132 -21.45 3.89 -0.11
C TYR A 132 -20.50 3.20 0.90
N LYS A 133 -21.05 2.54 1.92
CA LYS A 133 -20.30 1.73 2.90
C LYS A 133 -20.10 0.29 2.43
N MET A 134 -20.86 -0.16 1.44
CA MET A 134 -20.75 -1.51 0.91
C MET A 134 -19.35 -1.74 0.31
N GLN A 135 -18.85 -2.95 0.47
CA GLN A 135 -17.58 -3.34 -0.15
C GLN A 135 -17.79 -3.91 -1.56
N GLU A 136 -19.00 -4.36 -1.88
CA GLU A 136 -19.37 -4.70 -3.25
C GLU A 136 -19.17 -3.50 -4.19
N GLY A 137 -18.68 -3.77 -5.40
CA GLY A 137 -18.30 -2.74 -6.37
C GLY A 137 -16.95 -2.07 -6.08
N HIS A 138 -16.34 -2.36 -4.93
CA HIS A 138 -15.02 -1.87 -4.57
C HIS A 138 -13.95 -2.94 -4.75
N ARG A 139 -12.70 -2.53 -4.59
CA ARG A 139 -11.57 -3.45 -4.63
C ARG A 139 -11.46 -4.26 -3.35
N VAL A 140 -10.90 -5.44 -3.45
CA VAL A 140 -10.41 -6.17 -2.28
C VAL A 140 -9.36 -5.30 -1.58
N ASP A 141 -9.43 -5.19 -0.25
CA ASP A 141 -8.58 -4.32 0.57
C ASP A 141 -8.75 -2.80 0.29
N GLN A 142 -9.91 -2.36 -0.22
CA GLN A 142 -10.21 -0.94 -0.36
C GLN A 142 -10.20 -0.27 1.01
N ALA A 143 -9.42 0.82 1.13
CA ALA A 143 -9.42 1.62 2.33
C ALA A 143 -10.75 2.35 2.50
N MET A 144 -11.36 2.19 3.67
CA MET A 144 -12.55 2.93 4.10
C MET A 144 -12.16 3.93 5.18
N GLY A 145 -12.66 5.15 5.12
CA GLY A 145 -12.33 6.17 6.10
C GLY A 145 -13.11 7.47 5.90
N LEU A 146 -12.91 8.37 6.86
CA LEU A 146 -13.53 9.69 6.85
C LEU A 146 -12.84 10.62 5.83
N VAL A 147 -13.61 11.54 5.25
CA VAL A 147 -13.06 12.58 4.37
C VAL A 147 -12.72 13.80 5.20
N ALA A 148 -11.43 14.08 5.36
CA ALA A 148 -10.95 15.28 6.05
C ALA A 148 -11.04 16.50 5.13
N LEU A 149 -11.49 17.63 5.69
CA LEU A 149 -11.64 18.92 5.03
C LEU A 149 -10.59 19.95 5.51
N GLY A 150 -9.58 19.52 6.23
CA GLY A 150 -8.58 20.36 6.87
C GLY A 150 -8.73 20.35 8.39
N LEU A 151 -8.27 21.43 9.03
CA LEU A 151 -8.31 21.60 10.47
C LEU A 151 -9.30 22.70 10.84
N PHE A 152 -9.92 22.58 12.01
CA PHE A 152 -10.75 23.67 12.54
C PHE A 152 -9.94 24.92 12.82
N LYS A 153 -10.46 26.04 12.36
CA LYS A 153 -9.82 27.35 12.53
C LYS A 153 -10.05 27.89 13.95
N ASP A 154 -11.29 27.87 14.40
CA ASP A 154 -11.70 28.49 15.67
C ASP A 154 -12.94 27.81 16.27
N TYR A 155 -13.33 28.25 17.48
CA TYR A 155 -14.49 27.71 18.18
C TYR A 155 -15.84 28.10 17.54
N GLU A 156 -15.88 29.16 16.74
CA GLU A 156 -17.10 29.54 16.00
C GLU A 156 -17.39 28.52 14.91
N GLU A 157 -16.36 28.15 14.16
CA GLU A 157 -16.48 27.07 13.15
C GLU A 157 -16.89 25.75 13.80
N ILE A 158 -16.31 25.36 14.94
CA ILE A 158 -16.67 24.14 15.65
C ILE A 158 -18.14 24.13 16.08
N ARG A 159 -18.66 25.24 16.62
CA ARG A 159 -20.05 25.33 17.05
C ARG A 159 -21.07 25.23 15.90
N ASN A 160 -20.66 25.65 14.71
CA ASN A 160 -21.49 25.64 13.52
C ASN A 160 -21.27 24.38 12.64
N TRP A 161 -20.45 23.43 13.13
CA TRP A 161 -20.13 22.19 12.41
C TRP A 161 -20.88 20.99 13.01
N PRO A 162 -21.15 19.93 12.22
CA PRO A 162 -21.64 18.66 12.75
C PRO A 162 -20.81 18.13 13.93
N LYS A 163 -21.47 17.54 14.91
CA LYS A 163 -20.78 16.97 16.07
C LYS A 163 -19.83 15.86 15.62
N GLN A 164 -18.59 15.93 16.12
CA GLN A 164 -17.55 14.92 15.85
C GLN A 164 -17.20 14.11 17.10
N PHE A 165 -16.09 13.38 17.05
CA PHE A 165 -15.65 12.46 18.10
C PHE A 165 -15.01 13.21 19.26
N GLY A 166 -15.50 12.99 20.47
CA GLY A 166 -14.95 13.59 21.69
C GLY A 166 -15.02 15.12 21.73
N ASP A 167 -14.14 15.72 22.50
CA ASP A 167 -14.04 17.17 22.67
C ASP A 167 -13.10 17.75 21.60
N VAL A 168 -13.67 18.44 20.63
CA VAL A 168 -12.96 19.04 19.51
C VAL A 168 -12.51 20.46 19.82
N MET A 169 -11.30 20.80 19.44
CA MET A 169 -10.70 22.13 19.61
C MET A 169 -10.15 22.68 18.27
N PRO A 170 -9.90 23.99 18.17
CA PRO A 170 -9.19 24.55 17.01
C PRO A 170 -7.87 23.81 16.77
N GLY A 171 -7.57 23.54 15.49
CA GLY A 171 -6.43 22.71 15.07
C GLY A 171 -6.67 21.21 15.08
N ASP A 172 -7.85 20.74 15.46
CA ASP A 172 -8.27 19.34 15.26
C ASP A 172 -8.81 19.12 13.84
N ILE A 173 -8.78 17.88 13.38
CA ILE A 173 -9.20 17.51 12.03
C ILE A 173 -10.72 17.70 11.90
N LYS A 174 -11.12 18.38 10.83
CA LYS A 174 -12.50 18.62 10.44
C LYS A 174 -12.92 17.58 9.39
N TYR A 175 -13.98 16.82 9.64
CA TYR A 175 -14.49 15.79 8.74
C TYR A 175 -15.77 16.23 8.03
N LYS A 176 -16.00 15.61 6.87
CA LYS A 176 -17.21 15.80 6.09
C LYS A 176 -18.32 14.89 6.61
N ASP A 177 -19.47 15.47 6.88
CA ASP A 177 -20.72 14.74 7.05
C ASP A 177 -21.21 14.27 5.67
N ILE A 178 -21.21 12.96 5.47
CA ILE A 178 -21.53 12.34 4.17
C ILE A 178 -23.03 12.08 4.05
N ASN A 179 -23.68 11.65 5.14
CA ASN A 179 -25.09 11.31 5.16
C ASN A 179 -26.00 12.51 5.46
N GLY A 180 -25.44 13.62 5.97
CA GLY A 180 -26.15 14.87 6.22
C GLY A 180 -27.01 14.83 7.48
N ASP A 181 -26.73 13.95 8.44
CA ASP A 181 -27.52 13.80 9.67
C ASP A 181 -27.10 14.75 10.81
N GLY A 182 -26.04 15.54 10.59
CA GLY A 182 -25.52 16.52 11.56
C GLY A 182 -24.59 15.91 12.62
N VAL A 183 -24.21 14.64 12.49
CA VAL A 183 -23.26 13.95 13.35
C VAL A 183 -22.25 13.21 12.50
N ILE A 184 -20.97 13.36 12.78
CA ILE A 184 -19.92 12.62 12.09
C ILE A 184 -19.57 11.38 12.90
N ASP A 185 -19.86 10.22 12.33
CA ASP A 185 -19.64 8.92 12.94
C ASP A 185 -19.11 7.88 11.93
N ASP A 186 -19.25 6.60 12.26
CA ASP A 186 -18.82 5.50 11.39
C ASP A 186 -19.71 5.34 10.14
N ASN A 187 -20.86 6.06 10.07
CA ASN A 187 -21.70 6.08 8.88
C ASN A 187 -21.19 7.05 7.81
N ASP A 188 -20.24 7.93 8.14
CA ASP A 188 -19.59 8.84 7.18
C ASP A 188 -18.34 8.26 6.53
N LYS A 189 -18.00 7.02 6.84
CA LYS A 189 -16.87 6.36 6.19
C LYS A 189 -17.23 5.96 4.77
N VAL A 190 -16.37 6.35 3.84
CA VAL A 190 -16.48 6.05 2.41
C VAL A 190 -15.21 5.40 1.89
N ALA A 191 -15.24 4.85 0.70
CA ALA A 191 -14.06 4.37 0.01
C ALA A 191 -13.12 5.54 -0.29
N ILE A 192 -11.89 5.49 0.21
CA ILE A 192 -10.87 6.53 0.03
C ILE A 192 -9.58 5.97 -0.55
N GLY A 193 -8.90 6.77 -1.38
CA GLY A 193 -7.62 6.42 -1.96
C GLY A 193 -7.64 5.20 -2.88
N ALA A 194 -6.50 4.54 -2.94
CA ALA A 194 -6.29 3.28 -3.64
C ALA A 194 -6.06 2.15 -2.60
N THR A 195 -5.81 0.95 -3.07
CA THR A 195 -5.43 -0.16 -2.20
C THR A 195 -3.96 -0.06 -1.79
N LYS A 196 -3.60 -0.71 -0.68
CA LYS A 196 -2.20 -0.81 -0.24
C LYS A 196 -1.33 -1.55 -1.25
N LYS A 197 -1.85 -2.63 -1.84
CA LYS A 197 -1.20 -3.31 -2.97
C LYS A 197 -1.33 -2.44 -4.21
N PRO A 198 -0.20 -2.10 -4.88
CA PRO A 198 -0.25 -1.23 -6.05
C PRO A 198 -0.95 -1.90 -7.22
N ASN A 199 -1.75 -1.13 -7.95
CA ASN A 199 -2.39 -1.59 -9.18
C ASN A 199 -1.49 -1.53 -10.39
N PHE A 200 -0.45 -0.72 -10.33
CA PHE A 200 0.48 -0.50 -11.41
C PHE A 200 1.90 -0.69 -10.91
N THR A 201 2.60 -1.66 -11.48
CA THR A 201 4.02 -1.89 -11.25
C THR A 201 4.74 -1.78 -12.59
N TYR A 202 5.91 -1.18 -12.60
CA TYR A 202 6.67 -1.01 -13.81
C TYR A 202 8.18 -1.02 -13.54
N GLY A 203 8.92 -1.43 -14.55
CA GLY A 203 10.36 -1.37 -14.55
C GLY A 203 10.88 -0.94 -15.92
N PHE A 204 11.97 -0.22 -15.93
CA PHE A 204 12.69 0.09 -17.18
C PHE A 204 14.19 0.17 -16.93
N GLY A 205 14.94 -0.14 -17.95
CA GLY A 205 16.38 -0.14 -17.83
C GLY A 205 17.08 0.07 -19.16
N VAL A 206 18.31 0.50 -19.04
CA VAL A 206 19.22 0.71 -20.19
C VAL A 206 20.52 -0.04 -19.91
N SER A 207 20.97 -0.79 -20.89
CA SER A 207 22.30 -1.43 -20.89
C SER A 207 23.07 -0.95 -22.10
N ALA A 208 24.31 -0.56 -21.89
CA ALA A 208 25.22 -0.15 -22.96
C ALA A 208 26.57 -0.85 -22.81
N LYS A 209 27.12 -1.31 -23.93
CA LYS A 209 28.49 -1.89 -23.98
C LYS A 209 29.33 -1.16 -25.02
N TRP A 210 30.53 -0.75 -24.61
CA TRP A 210 31.45 -0.05 -25.48
C TRP A 210 32.90 -0.36 -25.13
N LYS A 211 33.65 -0.98 -26.06
CA LYS A 211 35.10 -1.24 -25.88
C LYS A 211 35.51 -1.80 -24.51
N GLY A 212 34.78 -2.79 -24.04
CA GLY A 212 35.03 -3.41 -22.72
C GLY A 212 34.34 -2.73 -21.55
N LEU A 213 33.90 -1.48 -21.66
CA LEU A 213 33.02 -0.84 -20.69
C LEU A 213 31.61 -1.37 -20.86
N ASP A 214 30.95 -1.73 -19.79
CA ASP A 214 29.53 -2.05 -19.74
C ASP A 214 28.84 -1.29 -18.60
N VAL A 215 27.67 -0.79 -18.89
CA VAL A 215 26.82 -0.08 -17.93
C VAL A 215 25.42 -0.66 -18.01
N ASN A 216 24.83 -0.96 -16.87
CA ASN A 216 23.43 -1.39 -16.76
C ASN A 216 22.74 -0.61 -15.67
N VAL A 217 21.66 0.05 -16.03
CA VAL A 217 20.81 0.85 -15.14
C VAL A 217 19.42 0.27 -15.17
N HIS A 218 18.85 0.01 -13.99
CA HIS A 218 17.47 -0.49 -13.88
C HIS A 218 16.69 0.29 -12.84
N PHE A 219 15.53 0.77 -13.27
CA PHE A 219 14.55 1.43 -12.42
C PHE A 219 13.35 0.52 -12.20
N GLN A 220 12.79 0.59 -11.01
CA GLN A 220 11.55 -0.06 -10.62
C GLN A 220 10.64 0.97 -9.95
N GLY A 221 9.36 0.94 -10.29
CA GLY A 221 8.38 1.83 -9.71
C GLY A 221 7.03 1.17 -9.50
N VAL A 222 6.24 1.81 -8.67
CA VAL A 222 4.83 1.47 -8.45
C VAL A 222 3.97 2.72 -8.49
N GLY A 223 2.72 2.55 -8.90
CA GLY A 223 1.71 3.61 -8.93
C GLY A 223 0.38 3.14 -8.38
N LYS A 224 -0.50 4.11 -8.09
CA LYS A 224 -1.85 3.84 -7.55
C LYS A 224 -1.83 2.92 -6.32
N SER A 225 -1.03 3.29 -5.33
CA SER A 225 -0.99 2.67 -4.01
C SER A 225 -1.19 3.74 -2.96
N THR A 226 -1.98 3.46 -1.95
CA THR A 226 -2.13 4.31 -0.76
C THR A 226 -2.17 3.44 0.49
N TYR A 227 -1.70 4.00 1.59
CA TYR A 227 -1.79 3.37 2.90
C TYR A 227 -1.92 4.42 4.00
N PHE A 228 -2.55 4.03 5.09
CA PHE A 228 -2.62 4.88 6.27
C PHE A 228 -1.28 4.90 7.00
N ILE A 229 -0.95 6.07 7.54
CA ILE A 229 0.02 6.16 8.62
C ILE A 229 -0.77 6.26 9.93
N ASN A 230 -0.42 5.43 10.93
CA ASN A 230 -1.17 5.34 12.18
C ASN A 230 -0.34 4.72 13.31
N GLY A 231 -0.98 4.57 14.46
CA GLY A 231 -0.41 3.92 15.63
C GLY A 231 0.50 4.83 16.45
N SER A 232 1.03 4.29 17.55
CA SER A 232 1.78 5.04 18.57
C SER A 232 3.09 5.67 18.09
N THR A 233 3.57 5.34 16.90
CA THR A 233 4.72 6.00 16.28
C THR A 233 4.35 7.22 15.47
N VAL A 234 3.09 7.35 15.07
CA VAL A 234 2.56 8.43 14.25
C VAL A 234 1.68 9.36 15.05
N TYR A 235 0.72 8.82 15.81
CA TYR A 235 -0.15 9.62 16.66
C TYR A 235 0.62 10.15 17.85
N MET A 236 0.59 11.45 18.00
CA MET A 236 1.39 12.20 18.99
C MET A 236 1.04 11.76 20.39
N PHE A 237 2.05 11.43 21.20
CA PHE A 237 1.94 11.06 22.62
C PHE A 237 0.86 10.03 22.94
N SER A 238 0.53 9.17 21.96
CA SER A 238 -0.53 8.16 22.08
C SER A 238 0.01 6.76 22.39
N GLY A 239 1.30 6.63 22.63
CA GLY A 239 1.92 5.38 23.09
C GLY A 239 1.61 5.15 24.57
N GLY A 240 1.55 3.88 24.98
CA GLY A 240 1.29 3.52 26.38
C GLY A 240 0.17 2.49 26.51
N ASN A 241 -0.45 2.46 27.66
CA ASN A 241 -1.48 1.48 27.98
C ASN A 241 -2.76 1.67 27.15
N SER A 242 -3.60 0.66 27.18
CA SER A 242 -4.92 0.66 26.54
C SER A 242 -5.83 1.84 26.94
N ASP A 243 -5.50 2.54 28.01
CA ASP A 243 -6.31 3.60 28.60
C ASP A 243 -5.98 5.01 28.08
N GLY A 244 -5.06 5.10 27.09
CA GLY A 244 -4.77 6.37 26.41
C GLY A 244 -3.84 7.31 27.20
N ASP A 245 -3.12 6.80 28.18
CA ASP A 245 -2.08 7.54 28.88
C ASP A 245 -1.08 8.09 27.86
N GLY A 246 -0.81 9.38 27.92
CA GLY A 246 -0.01 10.13 26.95
C GLY A 246 1.48 9.79 26.95
N TRP A 247 1.79 8.51 26.86
CA TRP A 247 3.15 8.00 26.77
C TRP A 247 3.63 7.98 25.32
N GLY A 248 4.92 8.02 25.13
CA GLY A 248 5.55 8.04 23.83
C GLY A 248 5.98 9.44 23.41
N ASN A 249 6.48 9.53 22.22
CA ASN A 249 7.03 10.74 21.64
C ASN A 249 6.15 11.24 20.47
N VAL A 250 6.52 12.40 19.96
CA VAL A 250 6.06 12.93 18.68
C VAL A 250 7.16 12.75 17.65
N MET A 251 6.80 12.48 16.41
CA MET A 251 7.79 12.44 15.32
C MET A 251 8.42 13.82 15.13
N LYS A 252 9.71 13.85 14.79
CA LYS A 252 10.45 15.08 14.53
C LYS A 252 9.77 15.93 13.47
N GLU A 253 9.29 15.31 12.40
CA GLU A 253 8.59 15.95 11.30
C GLU A 253 7.30 16.66 11.75
N MET A 254 6.64 16.14 12.78
CA MET A 254 5.46 16.79 13.38
C MET A 254 5.85 17.87 14.38
N ALA A 255 6.92 17.66 15.14
CA ALA A 255 7.38 18.62 16.15
C ALA A 255 7.94 19.90 15.53
N GLU A 256 8.74 19.75 14.47
CA GLU A 256 9.48 20.84 13.80
C GLU A 256 8.85 21.25 12.46
N GLY A 257 7.92 20.44 11.90
CA GLY A 257 7.32 20.65 10.60
C GLY A 257 6.09 21.56 10.61
N ASN A 258 5.34 21.52 9.50
CA ASN A 258 4.13 22.30 9.30
C ASN A 258 2.95 21.70 10.08
N ARG A 259 2.84 22.02 11.36
CA ARG A 259 1.70 21.67 12.20
C ARG A 259 0.91 22.88 12.65
N TRP A 260 -0.33 22.68 13.01
CA TRP A 260 -1.14 23.73 13.60
C TRP A 260 -0.65 24.09 15.03
N ILE A 261 -0.46 25.37 15.31
CA ILE A 261 0.01 25.89 16.61
C ILE A 261 -0.74 27.18 16.92
N LEU A 262 -1.47 27.18 18.03
CA LEU A 262 -2.22 28.34 18.51
C LEU A 262 -1.32 29.57 18.65
N GLY A 263 -1.72 30.69 18.07
CA GLY A 263 -1.01 31.97 18.11
C GLY A 263 0.27 32.03 17.28
N VAL A 264 0.67 30.94 16.59
CA VAL A 264 1.91 30.88 15.81
C VAL A 264 1.66 30.44 14.38
N ASN A 265 0.99 29.31 14.17
CA ASN A 265 0.64 28.77 12.86
C ASN A 265 -0.77 28.16 12.92
N GLU A 266 -1.76 28.97 12.65
CA GLU A 266 -3.17 28.58 12.67
C GLU A 266 -3.68 28.25 11.26
N ASP A 267 -2.80 27.68 10.41
CA ASP A 267 -3.16 27.28 9.07
C ASP A 267 -4.11 26.06 9.10
N PRO A 268 -5.36 26.20 8.62
CA PRO A 268 -6.30 25.07 8.55
C PRO A 268 -5.87 23.96 7.57
N ASN A 269 -4.87 24.23 6.73
CA ASN A 269 -4.28 23.26 5.80
C ASN A 269 -2.90 22.75 6.26
N ALA A 270 -2.53 22.98 7.53
CA ALA A 270 -1.29 22.43 8.06
C ALA A 270 -1.21 20.91 7.86
N GLU A 271 -0.03 20.39 7.62
CA GLU A 271 0.21 18.98 7.35
C GLU A 271 -0.09 18.08 8.57
N TYR A 272 0.05 18.67 9.78
CA TYR A 272 -0.21 17.96 11.04
C TYR A 272 -1.14 18.79 11.93
N PRO A 273 -2.06 18.10 12.67
CA PRO A 273 -2.97 18.79 13.58
C PRO A 273 -2.23 19.34 14.81
N ARG A 274 -2.95 20.04 15.69
CA ARG A 274 -2.41 20.45 16.99
C ARG A 274 -1.88 19.26 17.78
N LEU A 275 -0.86 19.47 18.60
CA LEU A 275 -0.36 18.45 19.52
C LEU A 275 -1.41 18.19 20.63
N THR A 276 -1.65 16.92 20.90
CA THR A 276 -2.50 16.46 21.99
C THR A 276 -1.73 15.46 22.83
N TYR A 277 -1.90 15.54 24.14
CA TYR A 277 -1.37 14.55 25.07
C TYR A 277 -2.39 13.44 25.25
N GLY A 278 -1.98 12.19 25.07
CA GLY A 278 -2.86 11.03 25.09
C GLY A 278 -3.61 10.78 23.78
N LYS A 279 -4.58 9.87 23.85
CA LYS A 279 -5.40 9.51 22.70
C LYS A 279 -6.36 10.64 22.33
N ASN A 280 -6.29 11.11 21.10
CA ASN A 280 -7.27 12.02 20.54
C ASN A 280 -8.27 11.25 19.70
N ASP A 281 -9.50 11.08 20.20
CA ASP A 281 -10.52 10.28 19.52
C ASP A 281 -10.94 10.85 18.17
N ASN A 282 -10.85 12.15 17.99
CA ASN A 282 -11.14 12.80 16.73
C ASN A 282 -9.99 12.65 15.73
N ASN A 283 -8.77 13.03 16.12
CA ASN A 283 -7.63 13.09 15.19
C ASN A 283 -7.07 11.72 14.84
N ASN A 284 -7.28 10.69 15.68
CA ASN A 284 -6.71 9.36 15.48
C ASN A 284 -7.64 8.42 14.70
N ARG A 285 -8.43 8.97 13.76
CA ARG A 285 -9.34 8.22 12.89
C ARG A 285 -8.75 7.95 11.51
N ALA A 286 -9.07 6.76 10.98
CA ALA A 286 -8.78 6.45 9.58
C ALA A 286 -9.49 7.48 8.68
N SER A 287 -8.71 8.26 7.96
CA SER A 287 -9.22 9.36 7.15
C SER A 287 -8.28 9.72 6.02
N THR A 288 -8.75 10.52 5.09
CA THR A 288 -7.90 11.07 4.01
C THR A 288 -6.73 11.91 4.56
N TYR A 289 -6.85 12.42 5.79
CA TYR A 289 -5.78 13.19 6.43
C TYR A 289 -4.53 12.33 6.71
N TRP A 290 -4.70 11.08 7.09
CA TRP A 290 -3.62 10.13 7.40
C TRP A 290 -3.30 9.19 6.23
N LEU A 291 -4.01 9.31 5.12
CA LEU A 291 -3.76 8.53 3.93
C LEU A 291 -2.53 9.09 3.18
N ARG A 292 -1.60 8.25 2.81
CA ARG A 292 -0.39 8.62 2.10
C ARG A 292 -0.29 7.92 0.77
N ASN A 293 0.28 8.64 -0.21
CA ASN A 293 0.57 8.07 -1.52
C ASN A 293 1.80 7.18 -1.43
N GLY A 294 1.63 5.90 -1.73
CA GLY A 294 2.68 4.88 -1.74
C GLY A 294 3.44 4.76 -3.06
N ALA A 295 3.14 5.59 -4.06
CA ALA A 295 3.85 5.53 -5.34
C ALA A 295 5.31 5.97 -5.21
N TYR A 296 6.18 5.26 -5.90
CA TYR A 296 7.61 5.58 -5.95
C TYR A 296 8.26 5.12 -7.26
N LEU A 297 9.41 5.69 -7.55
CA LEU A 297 10.38 5.23 -8.56
C LEU A 297 11.74 5.07 -7.88
N ARG A 298 12.38 3.94 -8.09
CA ARG A 298 13.66 3.59 -7.48
C ARG A 298 14.69 3.22 -8.52
N LEU A 299 15.91 3.78 -8.39
CA LEU A 299 17.09 3.22 -9.04
C LEU A 299 17.45 1.92 -8.33
N LYS A 300 16.93 0.80 -8.88
CA LYS A 300 17.00 -0.51 -8.25
C LYS A 300 18.38 -1.13 -8.38
N THR A 301 18.99 -1.01 -9.57
CA THR A 301 20.33 -1.53 -9.85
C THR A 301 21.11 -0.58 -10.74
N LEU A 302 22.34 -0.34 -10.37
CA LEU A 302 23.39 0.26 -11.21
C LEU A 302 24.56 -0.69 -11.22
N ASP A 303 24.95 -1.17 -12.40
CA ASP A 303 26.13 -2.00 -12.60
C ASP A 303 27.03 -1.33 -13.63
N ILE A 304 28.28 -1.10 -13.29
CA ILE A 304 29.29 -0.54 -14.17
C ILE A 304 30.49 -1.47 -14.14
N GLY A 305 30.85 -2.04 -15.28
CA GLY A 305 31.95 -2.97 -15.41
C GLY A 305 32.92 -2.59 -16.51
N TYR A 306 34.15 -3.02 -16.34
CA TYR A 306 35.17 -2.94 -17.35
C TYR A 306 35.87 -4.28 -17.53
N THR A 307 35.74 -4.83 -18.73
CA THR A 307 36.44 -6.06 -19.15
C THR A 307 37.79 -5.69 -19.73
N LEU A 308 38.83 -6.20 -19.12
CA LEU A 308 40.21 -5.94 -19.56
C LEU A 308 40.46 -6.46 -21.00
N PRO A 309 41.27 -5.76 -21.78
CA PRO A 309 41.63 -6.21 -23.13
C PRO A 309 42.27 -7.61 -23.10
N ALA A 310 41.90 -8.47 -24.05
CA ALA A 310 42.40 -9.84 -24.14
C ALA A 310 43.94 -9.91 -24.27
N SER A 311 44.58 -8.90 -24.84
CA SER A 311 46.06 -8.81 -24.92
C SER A 311 46.75 -8.71 -23.55
N LEU A 312 46.07 -8.20 -22.53
CA LEU A 312 46.63 -8.13 -21.18
C LEU A 312 46.37 -9.43 -20.40
N VAL A 313 45.14 -9.96 -20.46
CA VAL A 313 44.72 -11.09 -19.61
C VAL A 313 45.32 -12.43 -20.09
N ARG A 314 45.54 -12.61 -21.37
CA ARG A 314 46.16 -13.80 -21.94
C ARG A 314 47.63 -14.00 -21.49
N LYS A 315 48.32 -12.93 -21.19
CA LYS A 315 49.68 -13.00 -20.61
C LYS A 315 49.71 -13.67 -19.23
N ALA A 316 48.59 -13.62 -18.54
CA ALA A 316 48.40 -14.23 -17.21
C ALA A 316 47.62 -15.56 -17.30
N HIS A 317 47.52 -16.17 -18.48
CA HIS A 317 46.75 -17.42 -18.74
C HIS A 317 45.29 -17.34 -18.34
N MET A 318 44.67 -16.15 -18.43
CA MET A 318 43.26 -15.93 -18.16
C MET A 318 42.51 -15.61 -19.47
N ASN A 319 41.26 -16.06 -19.59
CA ASN A 319 40.41 -15.78 -20.74
C ASN A 319 39.78 -14.39 -20.64
N THR A 320 39.17 -14.08 -19.51
CA THR A 320 38.55 -12.76 -19.27
C THR A 320 38.73 -12.33 -17.81
N VAL A 321 38.92 -11.02 -17.63
CA VAL A 321 38.91 -10.38 -16.31
C VAL A 321 37.97 -9.16 -16.42
N ARG A 322 36.92 -9.11 -15.60
CA ARG A 322 36.01 -7.98 -15.49
C ARG A 322 36.07 -7.42 -14.07
N ILE A 323 36.34 -6.13 -13.97
CA ILE A 323 36.25 -5.38 -12.69
C ILE A 323 34.91 -4.65 -12.75
N PHE A 324 34.13 -4.72 -11.69
CA PHE A 324 32.80 -4.12 -11.69
C PHE A 324 32.42 -3.52 -10.35
N PHE A 325 31.59 -2.50 -10.44
CA PHE A 325 30.88 -1.88 -9.32
C PHE A 325 29.37 -2.15 -9.49
N THR A 326 28.72 -2.64 -8.44
CA THR A 326 27.28 -2.84 -8.40
C THR A 326 26.69 -2.10 -7.22
N GLY A 327 25.68 -1.28 -7.48
CA GLY A 327 24.88 -0.61 -6.47
C GLY A 327 23.42 -1.06 -6.54
N THR A 328 22.78 -1.29 -5.39
CA THR A 328 21.36 -1.61 -5.32
C THR A 328 20.61 -0.64 -4.42
N ASN A 329 19.35 -0.34 -4.79
CA ASN A 329 18.45 0.56 -4.06
C ASN A 329 19.05 1.97 -3.81
N LEU A 330 19.77 2.52 -4.80
CA LEU A 330 20.59 3.71 -4.62
C LEU A 330 19.79 4.98 -4.39
N LEU A 331 18.73 5.20 -5.17
CA LEU A 331 17.90 6.40 -5.13
C LEU A 331 16.42 6.03 -5.13
N THR A 332 15.64 6.74 -4.34
CA THR A 332 14.17 6.58 -4.30
C THR A 332 13.50 7.94 -4.48
N PHE A 333 12.65 8.03 -5.47
CA PHE A 333 11.82 9.20 -5.75
C PHE A 333 10.39 8.89 -5.32
N SER A 334 9.89 9.58 -4.30
CA SER A 334 8.53 9.43 -3.78
C SER A 334 8.06 10.76 -3.19
N LYS A 335 6.75 10.98 -3.18
CA LYS A 335 6.14 12.08 -2.42
C LYS A 335 6.15 11.78 -0.92
N PHE A 336 6.11 10.50 -0.55
CA PHE A 336 6.21 10.07 0.84
C PHE A 336 7.67 10.13 1.32
N LYS A 337 7.92 10.80 2.45
CA LYS A 337 9.28 11.10 2.95
C LYS A 337 9.57 10.57 4.36
N LEU A 338 8.57 10.09 5.09
CA LEU A 338 8.76 9.68 6.49
C LEU A 338 9.62 8.42 6.62
N TRP A 339 9.42 7.44 5.73
CA TRP A 339 10.24 6.22 5.63
C TRP A 339 10.20 5.66 4.21
N ASP A 340 10.81 4.51 4.00
CA ASP A 340 10.84 3.89 2.66
C ASP A 340 9.42 3.48 2.21
N PRO A 341 8.92 4.01 1.09
CA PRO A 341 7.56 3.73 0.61
C PRO A 341 7.33 2.25 0.26
N GLU A 342 8.35 1.50 -0.14
CA GLU A 342 8.23 0.07 -0.46
C GLU A 342 7.93 -0.80 0.77
N MET A 343 8.24 -0.29 1.98
CA MET A 343 7.87 -0.99 3.22
C MET A 343 6.35 -1.12 3.37
N GLY A 344 5.56 -0.21 2.81
CA GLY A 344 4.10 -0.19 2.97
C GLY A 344 3.67 -0.23 4.44
N SER A 345 4.52 0.25 5.33
CA SER A 345 4.29 0.22 6.77
C SER A 345 3.41 1.38 7.20
N SER A 346 2.39 1.10 7.99
CA SER A 346 1.56 2.14 8.59
C SER A 346 2.24 2.82 9.78
N THR A 347 3.21 2.17 10.40
CA THR A 347 3.85 2.63 11.64
C THR A 347 5.32 3.01 11.49
N GLY A 348 5.94 2.73 10.33
CA GLY A 348 7.38 2.92 10.13
C GLY A 348 8.28 1.94 10.89
N LYS A 349 7.73 0.97 11.62
CA LYS A 349 8.50 0.03 12.46
C LYS A 349 9.10 -1.16 11.70
N SER A 350 8.84 -1.29 10.40
CA SER A 350 9.41 -2.36 9.58
C SER A 350 10.86 -2.06 9.22
N TYR A 351 11.63 -3.11 8.95
CA TYR A 351 13.02 -2.96 8.55
C TYR A 351 13.11 -2.32 7.15
N PRO A 352 13.85 -1.22 6.96
CA PRO A 352 13.95 -0.55 5.66
C PRO A 352 14.83 -1.33 4.68
N LEU A 353 14.63 -1.08 3.40
CA LEU A 353 15.49 -1.64 2.36
C LEU A 353 16.88 -1.02 2.42
N ASN A 354 17.89 -1.88 2.42
CA ASN A 354 19.28 -1.46 2.45
C ASN A 354 19.76 -0.97 1.08
N LYS A 355 20.59 0.06 1.09
CA LYS A 355 21.46 0.39 -0.04
C LYS A 355 22.70 -0.48 0.05
N THR A 356 23.04 -1.16 -1.05
CA THR A 356 24.24 -1.98 -1.11
C THR A 356 25.18 -1.45 -2.19
N LEU A 357 26.43 -1.34 -1.87
CA LEU A 357 27.51 -0.99 -2.79
C LEU A 357 28.54 -2.12 -2.77
N SER A 358 28.86 -2.67 -3.91
CA SER A 358 29.79 -3.78 -4.06
C SER A 358 30.81 -3.47 -5.14
N LEU A 359 32.07 -3.78 -4.87
CA LEU A 359 33.13 -3.80 -5.85
C LEU A 359 33.60 -5.25 -6.01
N GLY A 360 33.68 -5.71 -7.25
CA GLY A 360 34.04 -7.10 -7.51
C GLY A 360 34.96 -7.26 -8.71
N VAL A 361 35.58 -8.44 -8.75
CA VAL A 361 36.40 -8.89 -9.90
C VAL A 361 35.91 -10.28 -10.28
N SER A 362 35.61 -10.45 -11.55
CA SER A 362 35.26 -11.75 -12.15
C SER A 362 36.40 -12.20 -13.04
N VAL A 363 36.89 -13.39 -12.81
CA VAL A 363 37.98 -13.99 -13.59
C VAL A 363 37.51 -15.31 -14.17
N ASN A 364 37.75 -15.48 -15.47
CA ASN A 364 37.52 -16.73 -16.20
C ASN A 364 38.89 -17.23 -16.71
N LEU A 365 39.22 -18.45 -16.31
CA LEU A 365 40.49 -19.13 -16.63
C LEU A 365 40.36 -19.97 -17.91
#